data_b696990f6637ce88c6dc7796c5ffa4c1
#
_entry.id   b696990f6637ce88c6dc7796c5ffa4c1
#
_cell.length_a   1.000
_cell.length_b   1.000
_cell.length_c   1.000
_cell.angle_alpha   90.00
_cell.angle_beta   90.00
_cell.angle_gamma   90.00
#
_symmetry.space_group_name_H-M   'P 1'
#
loop_
_entity.id
_entity.type
_entity.pdbx_description
1 polymer ?
#
loop_
_entity_poly.entity_id
_entity_poly.type
_entity_poly.pdbx_seq_one_letter_code
_entity_poly.pdbx_strand_id
1 'polypeptide(L)' 'MKELLLYMAKNLVDNPDAVSVNEITDEEGKVLELRVAPEDMGKVIGRQGRIAKEIRTIIKTVAQRDGEKVTVEIVD' A
#
# COMPACT_ATOMS: atom_id res chain seq x y z
N MET A 1 5.97 -5.21 -7.16
CA MET A 1 5.46 -4.11 -6.30
C MET A 1 4.53 -4.58 -5.20
N LYS A 2 3.72 -5.57 -5.48
CA LYS A 2 2.79 -6.14 -4.49
C LYS A 2 3.53 -6.63 -3.23
N GLU A 3 4.63 -7.36 -3.42
CA GLU A 3 5.41 -7.90 -2.31
C GLU A 3 6.02 -6.79 -1.44
N LEU A 4 6.48 -5.71 -2.07
CA LEU A 4 7.03 -4.58 -1.33
C LEU A 4 5.96 -3.94 -0.44
N LEU A 5 4.77 -3.71 -1.00
CA LEU A 5 3.67 -3.13 -0.24
C LEU A 5 3.25 -4.04 0.91
N LEU A 6 3.16 -5.36 0.66
CA LEU A 6 2.85 -6.34 1.70
C LEU A 6 3.89 -6.28 2.83
N TYR A 7 5.17 -6.23 2.48
CA TYR A 7 6.24 -6.16 3.46
C TYR A 7 6.11 -4.90 4.33
N MET A 8 5.91 -3.76 3.69
CA MET A 8 5.77 -2.49 4.41
C MET A 8 4.59 -2.53 5.38
N ALA A 9 3.42 -2.95 4.89
CA ALA A 9 2.22 -2.97 5.71
C ALA A 9 2.34 -3.97 6.88
N LYS A 10 2.86 -5.16 6.61
CA LYS A 10 3.02 -6.18 7.66
C LYS A 10 3.95 -5.73 8.78
N ASN A 11 4.89 -4.85 8.48
CA ASN A 11 5.80 -4.32 9.50
C ASN A 11 5.19 -3.17 10.31
N LEU A 12 4.07 -2.63 9.88
CA LEU A 12 3.40 -1.52 10.56
C LEU A 12 2.27 -1.97 11.48
N VAL A 13 1.65 -3.11 11.18
CA VAL A 13 0.41 -3.53 11.84
C VAL A 13 0.68 -4.53 12.96
N ASP A 14 -0.31 -4.67 13.85
CA ASP A 14 -0.28 -5.68 14.91
C ASP A 14 -0.75 -7.04 14.43
N ASN A 15 -1.61 -7.07 13.40
CA ASN A 15 -2.17 -8.30 12.84
C ASN A 15 -1.73 -8.48 11.39
N PRO A 16 -0.49 -8.95 11.15
CA PRO A 16 0.01 -9.10 9.79
C PRO A 16 -0.74 -10.13 8.96
N ASP A 17 -1.39 -11.11 9.58
CA ASP A 17 -2.14 -12.13 8.86
C ASP A 17 -3.38 -11.55 8.18
N ALA A 18 -3.86 -10.39 8.63
CA ALA A 18 -5.01 -9.73 8.03
C ALA A 18 -4.62 -8.76 6.89
N VAL A 19 -3.33 -8.63 6.59
CA VAL A 19 -2.87 -7.77 5.51
C VAL A 19 -3.06 -8.47 4.18
N SER A 20 -3.68 -7.78 3.23
CA SER A 20 -3.79 -8.28 1.86
C SER A 20 -3.62 -7.14 0.88
N VAL A 21 -3.14 -7.46 -0.31
CA VAL A 21 -3.02 -6.52 -1.41
C VAL A 21 -3.66 -7.14 -2.64
N ASN A 22 -4.61 -6.43 -3.21
CA ASN A 22 -5.25 -6.83 -4.45
C ASN A 22 -4.71 -5.93 -5.57
N GLU A 23 -4.22 -6.55 -6.65
CA GLU A 23 -3.67 -5.82 -7.78
C GLU A 23 -4.70 -5.76 -8.90
N ILE A 24 -5.02 -4.54 -9.32
CA ILE A 24 -5.92 -4.29 -10.44
C ILE A 24 -5.11 -3.61 -11.54
N THR A 25 -5.17 -4.15 -12.75
CA THR A 25 -4.48 -3.57 -13.90
C THR A 25 -5.50 -3.00 -14.87
N ASP A 26 -5.30 -1.77 -15.29
CA ASP A 26 -6.14 -1.12 -16.29
C ASP A 26 -5.26 -0.41 -17.33
N GLU A 27 -5.89 0.37 -18.23
CA GLU A 27 -5.17 1.05 -19.30
C GLU A 27 -4.22 2.12 -18.78
N GLU A 28 -4.49 2.66 -17.60
CA GLU A 28 -3.66 3.72 -17.03
C GLU A 28 -2.52 3.21 -16.16
N GLY A 29 -2.53 1.92 -15.83
CA GLY A 29 -1.51 1.33 -14.98
C GLY A 29 -2.08 0.34 -13.99
N LYS A 30 -1.41 0.21 -12.85
CA LYS A 30 -1.81 -0.73 -11.80
C LYS A 30 -2.29 0.03 -10.57
N VAL A 31 -3.31 -0.52 -9.91
CA VAL A 31 -3.78 -0.06 -8.62
C VAL A 31 -3.58 -1.20 -7.62
N LEU A 32 -2.90 -0.92 -6.52
CA LEU A 32 -2.71 -1.86 -5.44
C LEU A 32 -3.64 -1.46 -4.30
N GLU A 33 -4.62 -2.32 -4.03
CA GLU A 33 -5.58 -2.09 -2.94
C GLU A 33 -5.08 -2.79 -1.69
N LEU A 34 -4.72 -2.01 -0.68
CA LEU A 34 -4.22 -2.52 0.59
C LEU A 34 -5.35 -2.62 1.59
N ARG A 35 -5.48 -3.80 2.21
CA ARG A 35 -6.40 -4.04 3.32
C ARG A 35 -5.64 -4.52 4.53
N VAL A 36 -6.04 -4.02 5.68
CA VAL A 36 -5.50 -4.44 6.97
C VAL A 36 -6.67 -4.68 7.92
N ALA A 37 -6.39 -5.25 9.10
CA ALA A 37 -7.42 -5.38 10.13
C ALA A 37 -7.98 -3.99 10.48
N PRO A 38 -9.29 -3.87 10.74
CA PRO A 38 -9.89 -2.55 11.05
C PRO A 38 -9.17 -1.80 12.18
N GLU A 39 -8.75 -2.52 13.21
CA GLU A 39 -8.02 -1.91 14.34
C GLU A 39 -6.62 -1.43 13.97
N ASP A 40 -6.09 -1.84 12.82
CA ASP A 40 -4.76 -1.45 12.36
C ASP A 40 -4.79 -0.32 11.33
N MET A 41 -5.97 0.13 10.91
CA MET A 41 -6.08 1.18 9.89
C MET A 41 -5.27 2.43 10.25
N GLY A 42 -5.33 2.85 11.51
CA GLY A 42 -4.58 4.03 11.95
C GLY A 42 -3.07 3.87 11.82
N LYS A 43 -2.56 2.63 11.81
CA LYS A 43 -1.13 2.35 11.72
C LYS A 43 -0.60 2.47 10.30
N VAL A 44 -1.46 2.30 9.30
CA VAL A 44 -1.06 2.46 7.89
C VAL A 44 -1.42 3.83 7.35
N ILE A 45 -2.30 4.56 8.02
CA ILE A 45 -2.66 5.93 7.65
C ILE A 45 -1.75 6.92 8.37
N GLY A 46 -1.62 6.75 9.69
CA GLY A 46 -0.81 7.63 10.51
C GLY A 46 -1.45 8.98 10.78
N ARG A 47 -0.78 9.77 11.60
CA ARG A 47 -1.26 11.10 11.95
C ARG A 47 -1.31 11.97 10.71
N GLN A 48 -2.49 12.56 10.45
CA GLN A 48 -2.69 13.43 9.28
C GLN A 48 -2.37 12.75 7.95
N GLY A 49 -2.47 11.40 7.91
CA GLY A 49 -2.22 10.63 6.70
C GLY A 49 -0.76 10.52 6.29
N ARG A 50 0.17 10.85 7.17
CA ARG A 50 1.60 10.88 6.82
C ARG A 50 2.17 9.53 6.44
N ILE A 51 1.77 8.46 7.14
CA ILE A 51 2.26 7.11 6.82
C ILE A 51 1.74 6.67 5.46
N ALA A 52 0.45 6.88 5.22
CA ALA A 52 -0.14 6.54 3.92
C ALA A 52 0.56 7.30 2.78
N LYS A 53 0.87 8.58 3.01
CA LYS A 53 1.59 9.39 2.02
C LYS A 53 2.98 8.82 1.73
N GLU A 54 3.71 8.42 2.78
CA GLU A 54 5.04 7.84 2.61
C GLU A 54 4.97 6.52 1.86
N ILE A 55 3.99 5.66 2.18
CA ILE A 55 3.81 4.39 1.47
C ILE A 55 3.59 4.66 -0.01
N ARG A 56 2.69 5.59 -0.34
CA ARG A 56 2.41 5.93 -1.74
C ARG A 56 3.64 6.46 -2.45
N THR A 57 4.41 7.31 -1.77
CA THR A 57 5.63 7.89 -2.35
C THR A 57 6.67 6.80 -2.65
N ILE A 58 6.91 5.90 -1.71
CA ILE A 58 7.89 4.84 -1.89
C ILE A 58 7.50 3.93 -3.05
N ILE A 59 6.25 3.46 -3.08
CA ILE A 59 5.77 2.58 -4.14
C ILE A 59 5.86 3.28 -5.50
N LYS A 60 5.42 4.53 -5.57
CA LYS A 60 5.47 5.30 -6.81
C LYS A 60 6.90 5.47 -7.31
N THR A 61 7.83 5.78 -6.42
CA THR A 61 9.22 6.00 -6.77
C THR A 61 9.86 4.72 -7.32
N VAL A 62 9.64 3.59 -6.65
CA VAL A 62 10.18 2.31 -7.10
C VAL A 62 9.56 1.90 -8.44
N ALA A 63 8.25 2.09 -8.59
CA ALA A 63 7.55 1.75 -9.84
C ALA A 63 8.09 2.58 -11.01
N GLN A 64 8.35 3.87 -10.79
CA GLN A 64 8.89 4.74 -11.83
C GLN A 64 10.27 4.28 -12.33
N ARG A 65 11.08 3.72 -11.45
CA ARG A 65 12.38 3.16 -11.85
C ARG A 65 12.22 2.02 -12.84
N ASP A 66 11.12 1.27 -12.71
CA ASP A 66 10.83 0.14 -13.59
C ASP A 66 9.97 0.55 -14.79
N GLY A 67 9.71 1.83 -14.96
CA GLY A 67 8.88 2.33 -16.04
C GLY A 67 7.40 2.02 -15.88
N GLU A 68 6.96 1.74 -14.66
CA GLU A 68 5.57 1.40 -14.37
C GLU A 68 4.83 2.54 -13.67
N LYS A 69 3.52 2.59 -13.88
CA LYS A 69 2.64 3.50 -13.17
C LYS A 69 1.83 2.68 -12.17
N VAL A 70 2.06 2.91 -10.89
CA VAL A 70 1.40 2.17 -9.82
C VAL A 70 0.82 3.15 -8.80
N THR A 71 -0.44 2.93 -8.45
CA THR A 71 -1.15 3.71 -7.44
C THR A 71 -1.52 2.81 -6.28
N VAL A 72 -1.43 3.32 -5.06
CA VAL A 72 -1.82 2.59 -3.86
C VAL A 72 -3.10 3.18 -3.30
N GLU A 73 -4.08 2.33 -3.02
CA GLU A 73 -5.29 2.70 -2.31
C GLU A 73 -5.39 1.88 -1.03
N ILE A 74 -5.69 2.54 0.08
CA ILE A 74 -5.93 1.88 1.35
C ILE A 74 -7.44 1.78 1.49
N VAL A 75 -7.95 0.56 1.56
CA VAL A 75 -9.40 0.32 1.56
C VAL A 75 -9.84 -0.35 2.85
N ASP A 76 -11.09 -0.13 3.20
CA ASP A 76 -11.69 -0.70 4.43
C ASP A 76 -12.15 -2.15 4.23
#